data_22170854a5f3c9bc75605cd49f7fd59a
#
_entry.id   22170854a5f3c9bc75605cd49f7fd59a
#
_cell.length_a   1.000
_cell.length_b   1.000
_cell.length_c   1.000
_cell.angle_alpha   90.00
_cell.angle_beta   90.00
_cell.angle_gamma   90.00
#
_symmetry.space_group_name_H-M   'P 1'
#
loop_
_entity.id
_entity.type
_entity.pdbx_description
1 polymer ?
#
loop_
_entity_poly.entity_id
_entity_poly.type
_entity_poly.pdbx_seq_one_letter_code
_entity_poly.pdbx_strand_id
1 'polypeptide(L)'
;LFRSDVQTQSYKWFLNEGIREMFDDIMPISDFSGKLSLEFVDYKLLKPKYTLEEARDHDANYSAPLHVTLKLTNHETGEIKTQDVFFEEFPLMTDSGTFVINGAERVIVSQLVRSPGVYYHSDFDKNGRQIFGATVIPNRGAWLEYETDAKDLAYVRIDRTRKLPLTVLIRALGFGSDSEVADMFGESDSLRFTLEKDIHKNPADSRVAEALKDIYERLRPGEPKTTDSSRSLLYARFFDPRRYDLAPVGRYKINKKLSLKNRLLRQTLAETLADPDTGEIIAKKGDVVTHEILDKLSPYLDRDDFKMVTYEPSKEGVLPDPVRSEERRVGKE
;
A
#
# COMPACT_ATOMS: atom_id res chain seq x y z
N LEU A 1 17.74 0.70 33.65
CA LEU A 1 16.84 -0.49 33.70
C LEU A 1 15.75 -0.52 32.65
N PHE A 2 15.38 0.59 32.03
CA PHE A 2 14.22 0.66 31.13
C PHE A 2 14.57 0.72 29.63
N ARG A 3 15.82 0.66 29.24
CA ARG A 3 16.24 0.95 27.85
C ARG A 3 16.39 -0.27 26.96
N SER A 4 16.44 -1.48 27.53
CA SER A 4 16.57 -2.72 26.76
C SER A 4 15.24 -3.45 26.54
N ASP A 5 14.14 -3.01 27.15
CA ASP A 5 12.83 -3.71 27.04
C ASP A 5 12.31 -3.77 25.60
N VAL A 6 12.51 -2.72 24.81
CA VAL A 6 12.10 -2.69 23.41
C VAL A 6 12.84 -3.76 22.61
N GLN A 7 14.16 -3.87 22.78
CA GLN A 7 15.00 -4.85 22.10
C GLN A 7 14.65 -6.27 22.55
N THR A 8 14.57 -6.51 23.86
CA THR A 8 14.32 -7.86 24.40
C THR A 8 12.91 -8.36 24.07
N GLN A 9 11.88 -7.51 24.14
CA GLN A 9 10.52 -7.87 23.76
C GLN A 9 10.40 -8.13 22.26
N SER A 10 11.00 -7.29 21.44
CA SER A 10 11.03 -7.45 19.98
C SER A 10 11.74 -8.75 19.58
N TYR A 11 12.86 -9.07 20.24
CA TYR A 11 13.59 -10.30 19.98
C TYR A 11 12.80 -11.56 20.40
N LYS A 12 12.16 -11.52 21.59
CA LYS A 12 11.27 -12.62 22.05
C LYS A 12 10.10 -12.82 21.10
N TRP A 13 9.46 -11.76 20.67
CA TRP A 13 8.40 -11.84 19.67
C TRP A 13 8.94 -12.44 18.36
N PHE A 14 10.09 -11.98 17.89
CA PHE A 14 10.69 -12.49 16.66
C PHE A 14 10.98 -14.00 16.74
N LEU A 15 11.53 -14.48 17.86
CA LEU A 15 11.79 -15.90 18.04
C LEU A 15 10.52 -16.75 18.15
N ASN A 16 9.43 -16.23 18.72
CA ASN A 16 8.21 -16.99 18.96
C ASN A 16 7.21 -16.93 17.79
N GLU A 17 7.13 -15.79 17.13
CA GLU A 17 6.11 -15.48 16.13
C GLU A 17 6.73 -15.02 14.79
N GLY A 18 7.67 -14.09 14.83
CA GLY A 18 8.19 -13.43 13.64
C GLY A 18 8.91 -14.35 12.67
N ILE A 19 9.62 -15.40 13.14
CA ILE A 19 10.25 -16.41 12.28
C ILE A 19 9.15 -17.18 11.52
N ARG A 20 8.08 -17.56 12.21
CA ARG A 20 6.94 -18.26 11.58
C ARG A 20 6.24 -17.40 10.55
N GLU A 21 5.91 -16.16 10.90
CA GLU A 21 5.32 -15.20 9.95
C GLU A 21 6.20 -15.00 8.71
N MET A 22 7.53 -14.92 8.88
CA MET A 22 8.47 -14.79 7.76
C MET A 22 8.41 -16.00 6.82
N PHE A 23 8.35 -17.21 7.35
CA PHE A 23 8.24 -18.41 6.52
C PHE A 23 6.86 -18.55 5.88
N ASP A 24 5.79 -18.21 6.58
CA ASP A 24 4.41 -18.25 6.06
C ASP A 24 4.20 -17.24 4.92
N ASP A 25 4.88 -16.08 4.97
CA ASP A 25 4.88 -15.09 3.89
C ASP A 25 5.57 -15.57 2.60
N ILE A 26 6.58 -16.43 2.72
CA ILE A 26 7.38 -16.90 1.59
C ILE A 26 6.85 -18.24 1.06
N MET A 27 6.35 -19.09 1.92
CA MET A 27 5.87 -20.44 1.61
C MET A 27 4.34 -20.45 1.38
N PRO A 28 3.78 -21.36 0.60
CA PRO A 28 4.48 -22.43 -0.12
C PRO A 28 5.22 -21.95 -1.37
N ILE A 29 6.36 -22.55 -1.67
CA ILE A 29 7.07 -22.35 -2.92
C ILE A 29 6.71 -23.51 -3.86
N SER A 30 6.09 -23.19 -4.99
CA SER A 30 5.76 -24.18 -6.02
C SER A 30 6.68 -24.03 -7.22
N ASP A 31 6.96 -25.15 -7.89
CA ASP A 31 7.66 -25.13 -9.17
C ASP A 31 6.78 -24.51 -10.27
N PHE A 32 7.40 -24.16 -11.41
CA PHE A 32 6.68 -23.54 -12.54
C PHE A 32 5.55 -24.42 -13.09
N SER A 33 5.67 -25.74 -13.00
CA SER A 33 4.67 -26.70 -13.47
C SER A 33 3.59 -27.00 -12.43
N GLY A 34 3.73 -26.53 -11.20
CA GLY A 34 2.81 -26.81 -10.09
C GLY A 34 2.88 -28.25 -9.58
N LYS A 35 3.87 -29.05 -10.02
CA LYS A 35 3.99 -30.48 -9.66
C LYS A 35 4.64 -30.69 -8.30
N LEU A 36 5.51 -29.78 -7.89
CA LEU A 36 6.21 -29.82 -6.62
C LEU A 36 5.84 -28.61 -5.79
N SER A 37 5.55 -28.81 -4.51
CA SER A 37 5.38 -27.73 -3.54
C SER A 37 6.23 -27.97 -2.30
N LEU A 38 6.90 -26.92 -1.85
CA LEU A 38 7.70 -26.89 -0.62
C LEU A 38 6.97 -26.05 0.41
N GLU A 39 6.63 -26.65 1.53
CA GLU A 39 5.88 -26.04 2.62
C GLU A 39 6.73 -25.94 3.89
N PHE A 40 6.55 -24.89 4.65
CA PHE A 40 7.11 -24.75 5.98
C PHE A 40 6.21 -25.48 7.00
N VAL A 41 6.83 -26.24 7.92
CA VAL A 41 6.10 -26.96 8.98
C VAL A 41 6.42 -26.35 10.34
N ASP A 42 7.70 -26.33 10.71
CA ASP A 42 8.16 -25.85 12.02
C ASP A 42 9.63 -25.47 11.98
N TYR A 43 10.12 -24.83 13.05
CA TYR A 43 11.53 -24.53 13.23
C TYR A 43 12.00 -24.83 14.64
N LYS A 44 13.30 -25.08 14.77
CA LYS A 44 13.97 -25.36 16.05
C LYS A 44 15.27 -24.59 16.14
N LEU A 45 15.45 -23.88 17.23
CA LEU A 45 16.74 -23.28 17.57
C LEU A 45 17.49 -24.28 18.48
N LEU A 46 18.66 -24.72 18.03
CA LEU A 46 19.47 -25.69 18.78
C LEU A 46 20.30 -24.99 19.85
N LYS A 47 21.07 -25.76 20.61
CA LYS A 47 21.99 -25.19 21.58
C LYS A 47 23.14 -24.45 20.88
N PRO A 48 23.57 -23.31 21.42
CA PRO A 48 24.71 -22.58 20.88
C PRO A 48 25.98 -23.42 20.96
N LYS A 49 26.87 -23.19 20.01
CA LYS A 49 28.17 -23.88 19.95
C LYS A 49 29.12 -23.41 21.06
N TYR A 50 29.08 -22.12 21.38
CA TYR A 50 29.87 -21.47 22.40
C TYR A 50 28.96 -20.87 23.48
N THR A 51 29.43 -20.85 24.71
CA THR A 51 28.84 -20.03 25.77
C THR A 51 29.14 -18.56 25.47
N LEU A 52 28.48 -17.66 26.19
CA LEU A 52 28.66 -16.23 25.99
C LEU A 52 30.12 -15.77 26.26
N GLU A 53 30.75 -16.35 27.30
CA GLU A 53 32.15 -16.07 27.68
C GLU A 53 33.12 -16.63 26.62
N GLU A 54 32.95 -17.88 26.21
CA GLU A 54 33.77 -18.50 25.17
C GLU A 54 33.65 -17.76 23.84
N ALA A 55 32.48 -17.26 23.48
CA ALA A 55 32.30 -16.48 22.24
C ALA A 55 33.07 -15.17 22.27
N ARG A 56 33.22 -14.55 23.42
CA ARG A 56 34.05 -13.34 23.59
C ARG A 56 35.54 -13.67 23.53
N ASP A 57 35.97 -14.73 24.20
CA ASP A 57 37.39 -15.12 24.31
C ASP A 57 37.94 -15.64 22.96
N HIS A 58 37.09 -16.25 22.17
CA HIS A 58 37.47 -16.83 20.86
C HIS A 58 37.17 -15.90 19.66
N ASP A 59 36.81 -14.64 19.89
CA ASP A 59 36.38 -13.72 18.83
C ASP A 59 35.30 -14.31 17.91
N ALA A 60 34.40 -15.11 18.51
CA ALA A 60 33.35 -15.83 17.80
C ALA A 60 31.98 -15.15 17.96
N ASN A 61 31.00 -15.67 17.21
CA ASN A 61 29.59 -15.23 17.36
C ASN A 61 28.90 -16.07 18.44
N TYR A 62 28.15 -15.39 19.30
CA TYR A 62 27.21 -16.07 20.18
C TYR A 62 25.92 -16.34 19.39
N SER A 63 25.85 -17.53 18.77
CA SER A 63 24.79 -17.94 17.86
C SER A 63 24.38 -19.40 18.12
N ALA A 64 23.19 -19.74 17.65
CA ALA A 64 22.67 -21.09 17.68
C ALA A 64 22.19 -21.54 16.27
N PRO A 65 22.38 -22.80 15.91
CA PRO A 65 21.89 -23.32 14.63
C PRO A 65 20.35 -23.28 14.58
N LEU A 66 19.80 -22.66 13.55
CA LEU A 66 18.39 -22.69 13.23
C LEU A 66 18.12 -23.83 12.25
N HIS A 67 17.33 -24.77 12.65
CA HIS A 67 16.83 -25.87 11.81
C HIS A 67 15.38 -25.62 11.47
N VAL A 68 15.03 -25.86 10.22
CA VAL A 68 13.68 -25.66 9.69
C VAL A 68 13.17 -27.02 9.18
N THR A 69 11.99 -27.41 9.62
CA THR A 69 11.30 -28.59 9.13
C THR A 69 10.51 -28.23 7.88
N LEU A 70 10.93 -28.75 6.75
CA LEU A 70 10.31 -28.53 5.46
C LEU A 70 9.60 -29.79 4.97
N LYS A 71 8.46 -29.59 4.31
CA LYS A 71 7.65 -30.64 3.68
C LYS A 71 7.63 -30.43 2.17
N LEU A 72 8.18 -31.37 1.44
CA LEU A 72 8.11 -31.42 -0.01
C LEU A 72 6.99 -32.35 -0.42
N THR A 73 6.06 -31.86 -1.22
CA THR A 73 4.94 -32.63 -1.77
C THR A 73 5.08 -32.73 -3.28
N ASN A 74 5.07 -33.96 -3.80
CA ASN A 74 4.96 -34.22 -5.23
C ASN A 74 3.49 -34.49 -5.57
N HIS A 75 2.86 -33.57 -6.29
CA HIS A 75 1.44 -33.66 -6.65
C HIS A 75 1.15 -34.67 -7.75
N GLU A 76 2.15 -35.12 -8.53
CA GLU A 76 1.98 -36.17 -9.55
C GLU A 76 1.98 -37.57 -8.92
N THR A 77 2.93 -37.84 -8.04
CA THR A 77 3.09 -39.16 -7.42
C THR A 77 2.38 -39.30 -6.09
N GLY A 78 1.94 -38.19 -5.47
CA GLY A 78 1.38 -38.14 -4.12
C GLY A 78 2.43 -38.36 -3.02
N GLU A 79 3.72 -38.38 -3.37
CA GLU A 79 4.80 -38.57 -2.40
C GLU A 79 5.02 -37.33 -1.54
N ILE A 80 5.09 -37.55 -0.22
CA ILE A 80 5.36 -36.48 0.76
C ILE A 80 6.65 -36.82 1.49
N LYS A 81 7.60 -35.87 1.48
CA LYS A 81 8.87 -36.01 2.19
C LYS A 81 9.04 -34.85 3.16
N THR A 82 9.22 -35.16 4.44
CA THR A 82 9.48 -34.17 5.49
C THR A 82 10.91 -34.32 6.00
N GLN A 83 11.63 -33.23 6.13
CA GLN A 83 13.05 -33.24 6.56
C GLN A 83 13.37 -31.97 7.35
N ASP A 84 14.18 -32.12 8.41
CA ASP A 84 14.81 -31.01 9.12
C ASP A 84 16.06 -30.58 8.35
N VAL A 85 16.14 -29.32 7.99
CA VAL A 85 17.26 -28.74 7.22
C VAL A 85 17.92 -27.65 8.06
N PHE A 86 19.24 -27.67 8.11
CA PHE A 86 20.00 -26.54 8.64
C PHE A 86 19.75 -25.32 7.76
N PHE A 87 19.33 -24.23 8.38
CA PHE A 87 19.01 -23.01 7.66
C PHE A 87 20.14 -21.97 7.79
N GLU A 88 20.46 -21.60 9.04
CA GLU A 88 21.46 -20.56 9.31
C GLU A 88 21.92 -20.65 10.78
N GLU A 89 23.09 -20.07 11.08
CA GLU A 89 23.53 -19.73 12.45
C GLU A 89 22.86 -18.46 12.91
N PHE A 90 21.93 -18.55 13.86
CA PHE A 90 21.13 -17.44 14.31
C PHE A 90 21.72 -16.75 15.54
N PRO A 91 22.03 -15.43 15.51
CA PRO A 91 22.61 -14.72 16.64
C PRO A 91 21.68 -14.71 17.86
N LEU A 92 22.20 -15.04 19.02
CA LEU A 92 21.46 -15.01 20.28
C LEU A 92 21.65 -13.67 20.99
N MET A 93 20.55 -13.18 21.57
CA MET A 93 20.57 -11.98 22.38
C MET A 93 20.99 -12.33 23.83
N THR A 94 21.83 -11.50 24.40
CA THR A 94 22.23 -11.58 25.81
C THR A 94 21.12 -11.02 26.70
N ASP A 95 21.22 -11.26 28.01
CA ASP A 95 20.26 -10.73 29.00
C ASP A 95 20.26 -9.19 29.05
N SER A 96 21.35 -8.55 28.63
CA SER A 96 21.46 -7.08 28.52
C SER A 96 20.83 -6.50 27.23
N GLY A 97 20.31 -7.35 26.32
CA GLY A 97 19.71 -6.92 25.06
C GLY A 97 20.73 -6.63 23.96
N THR A 98 21.92 -7.20 24.06
CA THR A 98 23.04 -7.05 23.11
C THR A 98 23.26 -8.36 22.35
N PHE A 99 24.10 -8.32 21.32
CA PHE A 99 24.60 -9.48 20.58
C PHE A 99 26.12 -9.52 20.62
N VAL A 100 26.71 -10.70 20.69
CA VAL A 100 28.16 -10.86 20.53
C VAL A 100 28.45 -11.37 19.14
N ILE A 101 29.11 -10.52 18.36
CA ILE A 101 29.49 -10.79 16.97
C ILE A 101 31.00 -10.58 16.82
N ASN A 102 31.71 -11.61 16.41
CA ASN A 102 33.17 -11.62 16.35
C ASN A 102 33.79 -11.16 17.69
N GLY A 103 33.32 -11.71 18.81
CA GLY A 103 33.78 -11.38 20.14
C GLY A 103 33.35 -10.01 20.68
N ALA A 104 32.87 -9.11 19.81
CA ALA A 104 32.49 -7.76 20.19
C ALA A 104 30.98 -7.67 20.52
N GLU A 105 30.68 -7.03 21.64
CA GLU A 105 29.29 -6.77 22.06
C GLU A 105 28.69 -5.63 21.23
N ARG A 106 27.56 -5.90 20.60
CA ARG A 106 26.84 -4.98 19.70
C ARG A 106 25.38 -4.87 20.08
N VAL A 107 24.77 -3.74 19.77
CA VAL A 107 23.34 -3.49 19.99
C VAL A 107 22.68 -3.04 18.70
N ILE A 108 21.46 -3.51 18.48
CA ILE A 108 20.62 -3.01 17.38
C ILE A 108 19.95 -1.72 17.86
N VAL A 109 20.26 -0.62 17.19
CA VAL A 109 19.65 0.67 17.48
C VAL A 109 18.29 0.75 16.77
N SER A 110 17.24 1.00 17.55
CA SER A 110 15.89 1.22 17.00
C SER A 110 15.87 2.46 16.09
N GLN A 111 15.28 2.31 14.91
CA GLN A 111 15.17 3.39 13.94
C GLN A 111 13.72 3.84 13.79
N LEU A 112 13.50 5.15 13.72
CA LEU A 112 12.21 5.71 13.39
C LEU A 112 12.06 5.78 11.88
N VAL A 113 11.04 5.09 11.37
CA VAL A 113 10.67 5.12 9.96
C VAL A 113 9.26 5.69 9.81
N ARG A 114 8.97 6.27 8.63
CA ARG A 114 7.59 6.65 8.32
C ARG A 114 6.74 5.40 8.25
N SER A 115 5.61 5.42 8.97
CA SER A 115 4.70 4.27 8.90
C SER A 115 4.01 4.21 7.53
N PRO A 116 3.64 3.02 7.05
CA PRO A 116 2.85 2.88 5.84
C PRO A 116 1.57 3.71 5.91
N GLY A 117 1.11 4.19 4.77
CA GLY A 117 -0.11 4.98 4.66
C GLY A 117 -0.04 6.09 3.61
N VAL A 118 -1.00 6.98 3.62
CA VAL A 118 -1.04 8.14 2.74
C VAL A 118 -0.73 9.42 3.51
N TYR A 119 0.13 10.26 2.93
CA TYR A 119 0.56 11.54 3.49
C TYR A 119 0.24 12.66 2.52
N TYR A 120 -0.55 13.62 2.97
CA TYR A 120 -0.90 14.80 2.20
C TYR A 120 -0.03 15.97 2.66
N HIS A 121 0.41 16.79 1.71
CA HIS A 121 1.13 18.02 1.96
C HIS A 121 0.69 19.09 0.97
N SER A 122 0.88 20.32 1.35
CA SER A 122 0.66 21.48 0.48
C SER A 122 1.83 22.43 0.63
N ASP A 123 2.31 22.94 -0.49
CA ASP A 123 3.38 23.91 -0.58
C ASP A 123 2.95 25.10 -1.45
N PHE A 124 3.76 26.15 -1.47
CA PHE A 124 3.54 27.28 -2.35
C PHE A 124 4.62 27.33 -3.44
N ASP A 125 4.18 27.49 -4.68
CA ASP A 125 5.08 27.74 -5.79
C ASP A 125 5.76 29.13 -5.66
N LYS A 126 6.81 29.37 -6.45
CA LYS A 126 7.54 30.64 -6.51
C LYS A 126 6.64 31.86 -6.78
N ASN A 127 5.47 31.62 -7.36
CA ASN A 127 4.47 32.63 -7.66
C ASN A 127 3.40 32.79 -6.57
N GLY A 128 3.55 32.12 -5.42
CA GLY A 128 2.59 32.14 -4.31
C GLY A 128 1.33 31.31 -4.54
N ARG A 129 1.27 30.46 -5.59
CA ARG A 129 0.15 29.54 -5.80
C ARG A 129 0.33 28.32 -4.93
N GLN A 130 -0.75 27.87 -4.31
CA GLN A 130 -0.76 26.64 -3.52
C GLN A 130 -0.73 25.43 -4.45
N ILE A 131 0.21 24.53 -4.22
CA ILE A 131 0.33 23.23 -4.86
C ILE A 131 0.08 22.14 -3.83
N PHE A 132 -0.50 21.04 -4.28
CA PHE A 132 -0.87 19.94 -3.42
C PHE A 132 -0.09 18.69 -3.79
N GLY A 133 0.23 17.89 -2.78
CA GLY A 133 0.88 16.61 -2.98
C GLY A 133 0.32 15.54 -2.07
N ALA A 134 0.43 14.31 -2.52
CA ALA A 134 0.10 13.14 -1.74
C ALA A 134 1.15 12.06 -1.99
N THR A 135 1.63 11.42 -0.93
CA THR A 135 2.59 10.32 -1.01
C THR A 135 1.98 9.09 -0.39
N VAL A 136 1.86 8.03 -1.18
CA VAL A 136 1.49 6.70 -0.71
C VAL A 136 2.75 5.92 -0.39
N ILE A 137 2.93 5.57 0.87
CA ILE A 137 4.08 4.81 1.37
C ILE A 137 3.59 3.42 1.75
N PRO A 138 3.98 2.36 1.02
CA PRO A 138 3.70 0.99 1.42
C PRO A 138 4.65 0.54 2.53
N ASN A 139 4.33 -0.56 3.19
CA ASN A 139 5.26 -1.25 4.08
C ASN A 139 6.38 -1.92 3.28
N ARG A 140 6.02 -2.50 2.14
CA ARG A 140 6.92 -3.11 1.16
C ARG A 140 6.46 -2.73 -0.24
N GLY A 141 7.36 -2.25 -1.09
CA GLY A 141 7.08 -1.93 -2.48
C GLY A 141 7.40 -0.50 -2.89
N ALA A 142 6.96 -0.12 -4.08
CA ALA A 142 7.23 1.17 -4.69
C ALA A 142 6.36 2.29 -4.09
N TRP A 143 6.95 3.46 -3.91
CA TRP A 143 6.20 4.65 -3.51
C TRP A 143 5.46 5.25 -4.69
N LEU A 144 4.28 5.81 -4.40
CA LEU A 144 3.54 6.65 -5.34
C LEU A 144 3.48 8.08 -4.78
N GLU A 145 4.01 9.01 -5.54
CA GLU A 145 3.99 10.42 -5.19
C GLU A 145 3.14 11.17 -6.21
N TYR A 146 2.09 11.81 -5.74
CA TYR A 146 1.19 12.64 -6.54
C TYR A 146 1.49 14.11 -6.27
N GLU A 147 1.55 14.93 -7.30
CA GLU A 147 1.77 16.37 -7.16
C GLU A 147 0.95 17.15 -8.20
N THR A 148 0.46 18.33 -7.82
CA THR A 148 -0.07 19.31 -8.76
C THR A 148 0.99 20.36 -9.08
N ASP A 149 0.97 20.89 -10.29
CA ASP A 149 1.86 22.01 -10.64
C ASP A 149 1.13 23.37 -10.52
N ALA A 150 1.85 24.46 -10.81
CA ALA A 150 1.29 25.80 -10.79
C ALA A 150 0.16 26.06 -11.81
N LYS A 151 -0.09 25.12 -12.72
CA LYS A 151 -1.17 25.13 -13.73
C LYS A 151 -2.29 24.15 -13.39
N ASP A 152 -2.34 23.68 -12.16
CA ASP A 152 -3.28 22.66 -11.67
C ASP A 152 -3.23 21.33 -12.45
N LEU A 153 -2.11 21.02 -13.10
CA LEU A 153 -1.89 19.73 -13.74
C LEU A 153 -1.48 18.69 -12.73
N ALA A 154 -2.15 17.57 -12.73
CA ALA A 154 -1.85 16.44 -11.85
C ALA A 154 -0.78 15.53 -12.44
N TYR A 155 0.23 15.23 -11.64
CA TYR A 155 1.35 14.35 -11.99
C TYR A 155 1.49 13.22 -10.98
N VAL A 156 2.08 12.12 -11.44
CA VAL A 156 2.49 11.00 -10.59
C VAL A 156 3.95 10.67 -10.80
N ARG A 157 4.62 10.30 -9.73
CA ARG A 157 5.96 9.71 -9.70
C ARG A 157 5.88 8.31 -9.15
N ILE A 158 6.47 7.36 -9.84
CA ILE A 158 6.56 5.96 -9.40
C ILE A 158 8.01 5.71 -8.98
N ASP A 159 8.21 5.39 -7.70
CA ASP A 159 9.51 4.96 -7.16
C ASP A 159 10.68 5.90 -7.54
N ARG A 160 10.54 7.19 -7.28
CA ARG A 160 11.55 8.25 -7.55
C ARG A 160 11.90 8.48 -9.02
N THR A 161 11.13 7.94 -9.96
CA THR A 161 11.32 8.23 -11.38
C THR A 161 10.90 9.64 -11.75
N ARG A 162 11.10 10.04 -13.01
CA ARG A 162 10.59 11.32 -13.51
C ARG A 162 9.06 11.31 -13.50
N LYS A 163 8.46 12.45 -13.16
CA LYS A 163 7.02 12.64 -13.14
C LYS A 163 6.37 12.39 -14.49
N LEU A 164 5.20 11.80 -14.45
CA LEU A 164 4.30 11.52 -15.56
C LEU A 164 2.96 12.22 -15.29
N PRO A 165 2.21 12.66 -16.32
CA PRO A 165 0.82 13.04 -16.13
C PRO A 165 0.04 11.91 -15.43
N LEU A 166 -0.82 12.25 -14.48
CA LEU A 166 -1.60 11.25 -13.74
C LEU A 166 -2.44 10.38 -14.67
N THR A 167 -2.96 10.96 -15.75
CA THR A 167 -3.74 10.26 -16.78
C THR A 167 -3.01 9.08 -17.39
N VAL A 168 -1.68 9.15 -17.54
CA VAL A 168 -0.87 8.03 -18.05
C VAL A 168 -0.94 6.82 -17.10
N LEU A 169 -0.89 7.04 -15.79
CA LEU A 169 -1.06 5.94 -14.82
C LEU A 169 -2.48 5.37 -14.89
N ILE A 170 -3.50 6.23 -14.95
CA ILE A 170 -4.90 5.82 -15.03
C ILE A 170 -5.15 4.98 -16.29
N ARG A 171 -4.62 5.42 -17.44
CA ARG A 171 -4.72 4.66 -18.70
C ARG A 171 -4.00 3.32 -18.62
N ALA A 172 -2.81 3.27 -18.01
CA ALA A 172 -2.08 2.01 -17.84
C ALA A 172 -2.83 1.00 -16.95
N LEU A 173 -3.72 1.48 -16.07
CA LEU A 173 -4.60 0.64 -15.26
C LEU A 173 -5.84 0.12 -16.03
N GLY A 174 -6.04 0.55 -17.28
CA GLY A 174 -7.08 0.01 -18.18
C GLY A 174 -8.11 1.03 -18.67
N PHE A 175 -8.10 2.28 -18.19
CA PHE A 175 -9.06 3.32 -18.59
C PHE A 175 -8.57 4.06 -19.82
N GLY A 176 -8.97 3.59 -21.01
CA GLY A 176 -8.45 4.10 -22.29
C GLY A 176 -9.10 5.40 -22.76
N SER A 177 -10.39 5.59 -22.53
CA SER A 177 -11.14 6.76 -22.99
C SER A 177 -11.13 7.91 -21.97
N ASP A 178 -11.26 9.15 -22.47
CA ASP A 178 -11.35 10.33 -21.59
C ASP A 178 -12.67 10.35 -20.82
N SER A 179 -13.74 9.78 -21.39
CA SER A 179 -15.05 9.61 -20.74
C SER A 179 -14.95 8.67 -19.54
N GLU A 180 -14.32 7.49 -19.70
CA GLU A 180 -14.14 6.56 -18.57
C GLU A 180 -13.36 7.20 -17.41
N VAL A 181 -12.33 8.00 -17.72
CA VAL A 181 -11.57 8.73 -16.70
C VAL A 181 -12.43 9.80 -16.03
N ALA A 182 -13.24 10.56 -16.80
CA ALA A 182 -14.15 11.55 -16.25
C ALA A 182 -15.26 10.91 -15.40
N ASP A 183 -15.83 9.80 -15.84
CA ASP A 183 -16.85 9.06 -15.09
C ASP A 183 -16.32 8.53 -13.74
N MET A 184 -15.04 8.14 -13.70
CA MET A 184 -14.43 7.62 -12.48
C MET A 184 -14.05 8.71 -11.46
N PHE A 185 -13.48 9.82 -11.92
CA PHE A 185 -12.92 10.87 -11.04
C PHE A 185 -13.80 12.10 -10.91
N GLY A 186 -14.87 12.20 -11.69
CA GLY A 186 -15.67 13.39 -11.80
C GLY A 186 -15.02 14.48 -12.67
N GLU A 187 -15.81 15.45 -13.07
CA GLU A 187 -15.33 16.61 -13.83
C GLU A 187 -14.69 17.63 -12.89
N SER A 188 -13.37 17.73 -12.96
CA SER A 188 -12.61 18.80 -12.28
C SER A 188 -11.71 19.53 -13.28
N ASP A 189 -11.48 20.82 -13.04
CA ASP A 189 -10.58 21.63 -13.89
C ASP A 189 -9.18 21.04 -13.97
N SER A 190 -8.66 20.53 -12.85
CA SER A 190 -7.34 19.89 -12.81
C SER A 190 -7.28 18.63 -13.69
N LEU A 191 -8.33 17.81 -13.65
CA LEU A 191 -8.41 16.62 -14.50
C LEU A 191 -8.52 17.00 -15.98
N ARG A 192 -9.39 17.97 -16.30
CA ARG A 192 -9.56 18.47 -17.68
C ARG A 192 -8.23 18.99 -18.25
N PHE A 193 -7.53 19.86 -17.51
CA PHE A 193 -6.23 20.37 -17.94
C PHE A 193 -5.18 19.27 -18.09
N THR A 194 -5.24 18.25 -17.24
CA THR A 194 -4.33 17.09 -17.31
C THR A 194 -4.62 16.24 -18.54
N LEU A 195 -5.90 16.00 -18.88
CA LEU A 195 -6.33 15.29 -20.08
C LEU A 195 -5.96 16.03 -21.37
N GLU A 196 -6.10 17.38 -21.40
CA GLU A 196 -5.66 18.21 -22.53
C GLU A 196 -4.16 18.12 -22.80
N LYS A 197 -3.38 17.94 -21.74
CA LYS A 197 -1.91 17.80 -21.80
C LYS A 197 -1.43 16.35 -21.93
N ASP A 198 -2.34 15.41 -21.93
CA ASP A 198 -1.99 14.02 -22.12
C ASP A 198 -1.30 13.81 -23.48
N ILE A 199 -0.18 13.13 -23.46
CA ILE A 199 0.61 12.82 -24.64
C ILE A 199 -0.04 11.77 -25.54
N HIS A 200 -0.94 10.97 -24.98
CA HIS A 200 -1.61 9.89 -25.69
C HIS A 200 -2.95 10.34 -26.30
N LYS A 201 -2.91 10.96 -27.47
CA LYS A 201 -4.09 11.43 -28.21
C LYS A 201 -4.63 10.42 -29.23
N ASN A 202 -4.09 9.23 -29.26
CA ASN A 202 -4.49 8.15 -30.17
C ASN A 202 -5.86 7.53 -29.78
N PRO A 203 -6.46 6.66 -30.61
CA PRO A 203 -7.68 5.95 -30.26
C PRO A 203 -7.60 5.20 -28.92
N ALA A 204 -8.71 5.08 -28.20
CA ALA A 204 -8.77 4.54 -26.85
C ALA A 204 -8.06 3.18 -26.68
N ASP A 205 -8.22 2.29 -27.65
CA ASP A 205 -7.64 0.94 -27.62
C ASP A 205 -6.10 0.92 -27.62
N SER A 206 -5.45 1.93 -28.23
CA SER A 206 -4.00 2.05 -28.26
C SER A 206 -3.42 2.80 -27.05
N ARG A 207 -4.20 3.69 -26.43
CA ARG A 207 -3.73 4.53 -25.31
C ARG A 207 -3.29 3.75 -24.10
N VAL A 208 -3.98 2.65 -23.77
CA VAL A 208 -3.60 1.76 -22.66
C VAL A 208 -2.23 1.15 -22.91
N ALA A 209 -2.00 0.62 -24.12
CA ALA A 209 -0.74 0.00 -24.49
C ALA A 209 0.42 1.01 -24.52
N GLU A 210 0.18 2.23 -24.96
CA GLU A 210 1.16 3.30 -24.99
C GLU A 210 1.53 3.76 -23.57
N ALA A 211 0.52 3.98 -22.73
CA ALA A 211 0.72 4.36 -21.32
C ALA A 211 1.52 3.29 -20.54
N LEU A 212 1.24 2.02 -20.76
CA LEU A 212 2.01 0.92 -20.19
C LEU A 212 3.48 0.97 -20.62
N LYS A 213 3.74 1.20 -21.93
CA LYS A 213 5.11 1.29 -22.46
C LYS A 213 5.87 2.52 -21.92
N ASP A 214 5.18 3.64 -21.72
CA ASP A 214 5.79 4.85 -21.15
C ASP A 214 6.20 4.66 -19.69
N ILE A 215 5.35 4.02 -18.89
CA ILE A 215 5.70 3.65 -17.51
C ILE A 215 6.86 2.66 -17.50
N TYR A 216 6.84 1.66 -18.37
CA TYR A 216 7.93 0.69 -18.48
C TYR A 216 9.26 1.35 -18.81
N GLU A 217 9.31 2.25 -19.79
CA GLU A 217 10.51 2.99 -20.16
C GLU A 217 11.08 3.83 -19.01
N ARG A 218 10.20 4.37 -18.15
CA ARG A 218 10.62 5.12 -16.96
C ARG A 218 11.21 4.23 -15.88
N LEU A 219 10.62 3.04 -15.68
CA LEU A 219 11.07 2.09 -14.67
C LEU A 219 12.32 1.29 -15.11
N ARG A 220 12.44 1.03 -16.42
CA ARG A 220 13.52 0.25 -17.03
C ARG A 220 14.03 0.90 -18.32
N PRO A 221 14.77 2.00 -18.21
CA PRO A 221 15.27 2.69 -19.40
C PRO A 221 16.25 1.78 -20.17
N GLY A 222 16.09 1.73 -21.51
CA GLY A 222 16.97 0.99 -22.41
C GLY A 222 16.57 -0.47 -22.68
N GLU A 223 15.56 -1.00 -22.01
CA GLU A 223 15.03 -2.34 -22.31
C GLU A 223 13.95 -2.30 -23.41
N PRO A 224 13.81 -3.38 -24.21
CA PRO A 224 12.75 -3.49 -25.20
C PRO A 224 11.38 -3.48 -24.53
N LYS A 225 10.50 -2.57 -24.94
CA LYS A 225 9.17 -2.36 -24.37
C LYS A 225 8.08 -3.07 -25.20
N THR A 226 7.60 -4.20 -24.73
CA THR A 226 6.39 -4.86 -25.26
C THR A 226 5.20 -4.54 -24.33
N THR A 227 3.98 -4.64 -24.86
CA THR A 227 2.77 -4.39 -24.05
C THR A 227 2.66 -5.40 -22.91
N ASP A 228 2.97 -6.67 -23.18
CA ASP A 228 2.82 -7.75 -22.20
C ASP A 228 3.88 -7.65 -21.08
N SER A 229 5.15 -7.36 -21.42
CA SER A 229 6.19 -7.15 -20.42
C SER A 229 5.91 -5.91 -19.56
N SER A 230 5.36 -4.86 -20.18
CA SER A 230 4.99 -3.62 -19.48
C SER A 230 3.84 -3.84 -18.51
N ARG A 231 2.80 -4.58 -18.92
CA ARG A 231 1.69 -4.96 -18.06
C ARG A 231 2.15 -5.84 -16.91
N SER A 232 2.96 -6.87 -17.19
CA SER A 232 3.50 -7.77 -16.18
C SER A 232 4.36 -7.03 -15.14
N LEU A 233 5.18 -6.06 -15.58
CA LEU A 233 5.98 -5.24 -14.68
C LEU A 233 5.11 -4.38 -13.75
N LEU A 234 4.10 -3.69 -14.30
CA LEU A 234 3.20 -2.85 -13.52
C LEU A 234 2.42 -3.69 -12.52
N TYR A 235 1.88 -4.83 -12.97
CA TYR A 235 1.15 -5.75 -12.11
C TYR A 235 2.02 -6.28 -10.97
N ALA A 236 3.21 -6.78 -11.29
CA ALA A 236 4.15 -7.27 -10.28
C ALA A 236 4.60 -6.18 -9.27
N ARG A 237 4.58 -4.90 -9.69
CA ARG A 237 5.02 -3.79 -8.84
C ARG A 237 3.98 -3.35 -7.83
N PHE A 238 2.69 -3.43 -8.14
CA PHE A 238 1.59 -2.87 -7.33
C PHE A 238 0.52 -3.87 -6.90
N PHE A 239 0.37 -5.00 -7.60
CA PHE A 239 -0.70 -5.96 -7.39
C PHE A 239 -0.21 -7.35 -6.97
N ASP A 240 1.10 -7.59 -6.94
CA ASP A 240 1.67 -8.82 -6.41
C ASP A 240 1.81 -8.71 -4.89
N PRO A 241 1.06 -9.47 -4.07
CA PRO A 241 1.11 -9.41 -2.61
C PRO A 241 2.52 -9.69 -2.04
N ARG A 242 3.34 -10.43 -2.78
CA ARG A 242 4.73 -10.72 -2.38
C ARG A 242 5.67 -9.53 -2.53
N ARG A 243 5.32 -8.56 -3.39
CA ARG A 243 6.15 -7.40 -3.73
C ARG A 243 5.60 -6.08 -3.24
N TYR A 244 4.29 -5.97 -3.06
CA TYR A 244 3.63 -4.77 -2.60
C TYR A 244 2.67 -5.08 -1.46
N ASP A 245 2.89 -4.46 -0.32
CA ASP A 245 2.03 -4.59 0.84
C ASP A 245 1.93 -3.28 1.59
N LEU A 246 0.72 -2.91 1.96
CA LEU A 246 0.43 -1.74 2.79
C LEU A 246 0.46 -2.04 4.28
N ALA A 247 0.48 -3.31 4.66
CA ALA A 247 0.29 -3.82 6.01
C ALA A 247 -1.03 -3.33 6.68
N PRO A 248 -1.49 -3.94 7.76
CA PRO A 248 -2.72 -3.53 8.44
C PRO A 248 -2.70 -2.06 8.88
N VAL A 249 -1.55 -1.56 9.32
CA VAL A 249 -1.38 -0.17 9.76
C VAL A 249 -1.56 0.81 8.60
N GLY A 250 -0.99 0.51 7.43
CA GLY A 250 -1.14 1.34 6.23
C GLY A 250 -2.58 1.37 5.75
N ARG A 251 -3.24 0.22 5.69
CA ARG A 251 -4.67 0.10 5.32
C ARG A 251 -5.56 0.88 6.29
N TYR A 252 -5.34 0.73 7.60
CA TYR A 252 -6.08 1.50 8.60
C TYR A 252 -5.91 3.02 8.41
N LYS A 253 -4.68 3.50 8.18
CA LYS A 253 -4.43 4.93 7.99
C LYS A 253 -5.04 5.48 6.71
N ILE A 254 -5.01 4.72 5.62
CA ILE A 254 -5.65 5.09 4.36
C ILE A 254 -7.17 5.14 4.57
N ASN A 255 -7.76 4.10 5.14
CA ASN A 255 -9.20 4.05 5.42
C ASN A 255 -9.65 5.18 6.35
N LYS A 256 -8.86 5.47 7.40
CA LYS A 256 -9.16 6.59 8.31
C LYS A 256 -9.22 7.93 7.60
N LYS A 257 -8.39 8.16 6.56
CA LYS A 257 -8.36 9.42 5.82
C LYS A 257 -9.33 9.47 4.65
N LEU A 258 -9.48 8.35 3.93
CA LEU A 258 -10.21 8.28 2.67
C LEU A 258 -11.58 7.61 2.78
N SER A 259 -11.94 7.03 3.95
CA SER A 259 -13.27 6.43 4.10
C SER A 259 -14.37 7.45 3.80
N LEU A 260 -15.41 7.03 3.12
CA LEU A 260 -16.54 7.85 2.75
C LEU A 260 -17.15 8.51 4.01
N LYS A 261 -17.28 7.76 5.11
CA LYS A 261 -17.77 8.26 6.41
C LYS A 261 -17.00 9.51 6.88
N ASN A 262 -15.65 9.47 6.83
CA ASN A 262 -14.83 10.59 7.29
C ASN A 262 -14.83 11.77 6.31
N ARG A 263 -15.03 11.50 5.02
CA ARG A 263 -15.10 12.53 3.97
C ARG A 263 -16.44 13.25 3.97
N LEU A 264 -17.50 12.59 4.38
CA LEU A 264 -18.85 13.17 4.49
C LEU A 264 -19.04 14.03 5.74
N LEU A 265 -18.28 13.74 6.80
CA LEU A 265 -18.38 14.51 8.03
C LEU A 265 -18.17 16.01 7.78
N ARG A 266 -19.05 16.85 8.30
CA ARG A 266 -19.08 18.31 8.13
C ARG A 266 -19.36 18.81 6.70
N GLN A 267 -19.77 17.93 5.78
CA GLN A 267 -20.28 18.35 4.48
C GLN A 267 -21.73 18.79 4.60
N THR A 268 -22.16 19.73 3.76
CA THR A 268 -23.56 20.20 3.72
C THR A 268 -24.30 19.41 2.64
N LEU A 269 -25.47 18.89 2.97
CA LEU A 269 -26.30 18.12 2.05
C LEU A 269 -26.94 19.03 1.01
N ALA A 270 -26.81 18.69 -0.26
CA ALA A 270 -27.45 19.38 -1.38
C ALA A 270 -28.87 18.88 -1.67
N GLU A 271 -29.20 17.68 -1.19
CA GLU A 271 -30.50 17.05 -1.35
C GLU A 271 -30.97 16.45 -0.01
N THR A 272 -32.29 16.26 0.13
CA THR A 272 -32.85 15.57 1.29
C THR A 272 -32.57 14.08 1.15
N LEU A 273 -32.03 13.48 2.22
CA LEU A 273 -31.75 12.06 2.28
C LEU A 273 -32.89 11.33 2.97
N ALA A 274 -33.43 10.31 2.30
CA ALA A 274 -34.40 9.39 2.84
C ALA A 274 -33.83 7.97 2.88
N ASP A 275 -34.29 7.18 3.83
CA ASP A 275 -34.01 5.76 3.92
C ASP A 275 -34.60 5.05 2.66
N PRO A 276 -33.79 4.34 1.87
CA PRO A 276 -34.28 3.69 0.67
C PRO A 276 -35.29 2.56 0.93
N ASP A 277 -35.30 2.00 2.13
CA ASP A 277 -36.19 0.88 2.48
C ASP A 277 -37.50 1.36 3.15
N THR A 278 -37.45 2.39 3.98
CA THR A 278 -38.62 2.88 4.74
C THR A 278 -39.19 4.19 4.21
N GLY A 279 -38.40 4.94 3.43
CA GLY A 279 -38.78 6.29 2.99
C GLY A 279 -38.72 7.37 4.06
N GLU A 280 -38.29 7.06 5.29
CA GLU A 280 -38.13 8.06 6.36
C GLU A 280 -37.01 9.04 6.04
N ILE A 281 -37.21 10.31 6.33
CA ILE A 281 -36.18 11.35 6.12
C ILE A 281 -35.12 11.22 7.21
N ILE A 282 -33.90 10.90 6.78
CA ILE A 282 -32.72 10.81 7.64
C ILE A 282 -32.14 12.21 7.90
N ALA A 283 -32.04 13.03 6.86
CA ALA A 283 -31.51 14.38 6.93
C ALA A 283 -32.07 15.24 5.79
N LYS A 284 -32.22 16.54 6.01
CA LYS A 284 -32.80 17.48 5.03
C LYS A 284 -31.72 18.18 4.22
N LYS A 285 -32.10 18.66 3.04
CA LYS A 285 -31.27 19.57 2.24
C LYS A 285 -30.83 20.77 3.09
N GLY A 286 -29.52 21.06 3.06
CA GLY A 286 -28.89 22.13 3.81
C GLY A 286 -28.38 21.72 5.19
N ASP A 287 -28.71 20.52 5.67
CA ASP A 287 -28.17 20.02 6.94
C ASP A 287 -26.69 19.69 6.81
N VAL A 288 -25.93 19.99 7.87
CA VAL A 288 -24.52 19.59 7.97
C VAL A 288 -24.43 18.17 8.52
N VAL A 289 -23.70 17.31 7.84
CA VAL A 289 -23.51 15.91 8.25
C VAL A 289 -22.76 15.84 9.57
N THR A 290 -23.46 15.49 10.63
CA THR A 290 -22.94 15.24 11.98
C THR A 290 -22.63 13.75 12.19
N HIS A 291 -22.01 13.42 13.32
CA HIS A 291 -21.79 12.01 13.69
C HIS A 291 -23.09 11.23 13.84
N GLU A 292 -24.16 11.85 14.34
CA GLU A 292 -25.46 11.21 14.50
C GLU A 292 -26.11 10.86 13.15
N ILE A 293 -26.00 11.77 12.17
CA ILE A 293 -26.45 11.51 10.79
C ILE A 293 -25.61 10.41 10.16
N LEU A 294 -24.28 10.43 10.35
CA LEU A 294 -23.38 9.40 9.84
C LEU A 294 -23.65 8.00 10.42
N ASP A 295 -24.01 7.91 11.69
CA ASP A 295 -24.34 6.64 12.32
C ASP A 295 -25.64 6.05 11.74
N LYS A 296 -26.62 6.90 11.44
CA LYS A 296 -27.84 6.50 10.72
C LYS A 296 -27.56 6.11 9.25
N LEU A 297 -26.61 6.78 8.59
CA LEU A 297 -26.22 6.50 7.22
C LEU A 297 -25.29 5.29 7.08
N SER A 298 -24.62 4.87 8.15
CA SER A 298 -23.61 3.80 8.12
C SER A 298 -24.07 2.52 7.43
N PRO A 299 -25.31 2.02 7.61
CA PRO A 299 -25.80 0.82 6.92
C PRO A 299 -25.93 0.98 5.40
N TYR A 300 -26.10 2.20 4.92
CA TYR A 300 -26.38 2.50 3.51
C TYR A 300 -25.15 2.94 2.73
N LEU A 301 -24.06 3.35 3.39
CA LEU A 301 -22.85 3.88 2.75
C LEU A 301 -22.15 2.86 1.84
N ASP A 302 -22.42 1.57 2.04
CA ASP A 302 -21.84 0.48 1.27
C ASP A 302 -22.80 -0.05 0.18
N ARG A 303 -24.02 0.50 0.06
CA ARG A 303 -25.02 0.09 -0.94
C ARG A 303 -24.82 0.87 -2.24
N ASP A 304 -24.99 0.17 -3.38
CA ASP A 304 -24.84 0.76 -4.71
C ASP A 304 -26.05 1.61 -5.14
N ASP A 305 -27.22 1.33 -4.55
CA ASP A 305 -28.47 2.04 -4.81
C ASP A 305 -28.62 3.34 -3.97
N PHE A 306 -27.73 3.57 -3.00
CA PHE A 306 -27.77 4.76 -2.15
C PHE A 306 -26.85 5.87 -2.66
N LYS A 307 -27.47 6.98 -3.08
CA LYS A 307 -26.77 8.15 -3.63
C LYS A 307 -26.91 9.34 -2.69
N MET A 308 -25.83 10.06 -2.50
CA MET A 308 -25.80 11.27 -1.70
C MET A 308 -25.14 12.41 -2.46
N VAL A 309 -25.75 13.57 -2.43
CA VAL A 309 -25.25 14.81 -3.05
C VAL A 309 -24.87 15.81 -1.96
N THR A 310 -23.64 16.31 -1.99
CA THR A 310 -23.16 17.32 -1.03
C THR A 310 -22.68 18.57 -1.77
N TYR A 311 -22.70 19.71 -1.10
CA TYR A 311 -22.05 20.91 -1.60
C TYR A 311 -20.53 20.83 -1.39
N GLU A 312 -19.76 21.30 -2.35
CA GLU A 312 -18.34 21.53 -2.09
C GLU A 312 -18.16 22.74 -1.17
N PRO A 313 -17.18 22.70 -0.23
CA PRO A 313 -16.87 23.86 0.58
C PRO A 313 -16.30 24.97 -0.32
N SER A 314 -17.08 26.04 -0.53
CA SER A 314 -16.61 27.19 -1.32
C SER A 314 -15.63 28.04 -0.53
N LYS A 315 -14.60 28.56 -1.23
CA LYS A 315 -13.66 29.54 -0.65
C LYS A 315 -14.26 30.92 -0.42
N GLU A 316 -15.46 31.20 -0.95
CA GLU A 316 -16.05 32.56 -1.04
C GLU A 316 -17.48 32.68 -0.50
N GLY A 317 -17.98 31.73 0.26
CA GLY A 317 -19.33 31.83 0.87
C GLY A 317 -20.50 31.72 -0.12
N VAL A 318 -20.25 31.45 -1.40
CA VAL A 318 -21.26 31.11 -2.40
C VAL A 318 -21.50 29.61 -2.33
N LEU A 319 -22.77 29.17 -2.32
CA LEU A 319 -23.11 27.77 -2.38
C LEU A 319 -22.61 27.21 -3.72
N PRO A 320 -21.65 26.28 -3.72
CA PRO A 320 -21.11 25.70 -4.94
C PRO A 320 -22.11 24.71 -5.57
N ASP A 321 -21.84 24.30 -6.80
CA ASP A 321 -22.63 23.28 -7.47
C ASP A 321 -22.64 21.96 -6.68
N PRO A 322 -23.79 21.26 -6.67
CA PRO A 322 -23.92 20.01 -5.94
C PRO A 322 -23.04 18.92 -6.59
N VAL A 323 -22.20 18.29 -5.77
CA VAL A 323 -21.34 17.17 -6.20
C VAL A 323 -21.96 15.85 -5.75
N ARG A 324 -22.17 14.93 -6.68
CA ARG A 324 -22.73 13.61 -6.39
C ARG A 324 -21.73 12.74 -5.64
N SER A 325 -22.20 12.00 -4.64
CA SER A 325 -21.35 11.10 -3.85
C SER A 325 -20.84 9.88 -4.64
N GLU A 326 -21.47 9.54 -5.76
CA GLU A 326 -20.98 8.50 -6.68
C GLU A 326 -19.63 8.82 -7.29
N GLU A 327 -19.37 10.09 -7.56
CA GLU A 327 -18.09 10.56 -8.08
C GLU A 327 -16.94 10.39 -7.06
N ARG A 328 -17.26 10.04 -5.80
CA ARG A 328 -16.30 9.84 -4.71
C ARG A 328 -16.07 8.37 -4.33
N ARG A 329 -16.69 7.41 -5.02
CA ARG A 329 -16.53 5.97 -4.77
C ARG A 329 -15.24 5.37 -5.36
N VAL A 330 -14.17 6.12 -5.44
CA VAL A 330 -12.87 5.59 -5.84
C VAL A 330 -12.23 4.90 -4.64
N GLY A 331 -12.25 3.57 -4.63
CA GLY A 331 -11.47 2.76 -3.70
C GLY A 331 -12.24 1.66 -2.98
N LYS A 332 -12.92 0.80 -3.74
CA LYS A 332 -13.14 -0.59 -3.34
C LYS A 332 -12.51 -1.47 -4.42
N GLU A 333 -11.18 -1.70 -4.25
CA GLU A 333 -10.48 -2.93 -4.64
C GLU A 333 -9.06 -2.85 -4.12
#